data_2bb9072dd644784dbb91985c745fc85e
#
_entry.id   2bb9072dd644784dbb91985c745fc85e
#
_cell.length_a   1.000
_cell.length_b   1.000
_cell.length_c   1.000
_cell.angle_alpha   90.00
_cell.angle_beta   90.00
_cell.angle_gamma   90.00
#
_symmetry.space_group_name_H-M   'P 1'
#
loop_
_entity.id
_entity.type
_entity.pdbx_description
1 polymer ?
#
loop_
_entity_poly.entity_id
_entity_poly.type
_entity_poly.pdbx_seq_one_letter_code
_entity_poly.pdbx_strand_id
1 'polypeptide(L)'
;MLISILMPVKNEGKYLRACLDSIRQQTHQDWQLIVVDDHSNDKTTVILEEYTMKDQRIQWSKNEAKGILPALQQAFERSAGAFITRMDGDDLMPSYKLAVLLDLLKDAPPRTIATGKVRYFSEGAVSDGYLRYEAWINERCEMNDHWKWVYRECVIASPNWLCRREDLIEIDGFTSLKYPEDYDLVLKWYEQDFQVNCSKEITHLWREHAERTSRNSPIYDQHSFFQLKMSYLLKEFKSEQFLILGLGQKAKLCKEILTLNKRKFDRLDKLEMFLKPDLLQITAANTIILVAVYPAKTERVNLQEILETKGFVFEENAFYV
;
A
#
# COMPACT_ATOMS: atom_id res chain seq x y z
N MET A 1 -7.10 -24.31 -6.16
CA MET A 1 -5.76 -23.66 -6.04
C MET A 1 -5.66 -23.06 -4.64
N LEU A 2 -4.72 -23.58 -3.84
CA LEU A 2 -4.58 -23.20 -2.44
C LEU A 2 -4.12 -21.73 -2.29
N ILE A 3 -4.86 -20.97 -1.50
CA ILE A 3 -4.53 -19.59 -1.12
C ILE A 3 -4.06 -19.58 0.33
N SER A 4 -2.89 -19.00 0.62
CA SER A 4 -2.45 -18.73 1.98
C SER A 4 -2.79 -17.31 2.38
N ILE A 5 -3.50 -17.17 3.49
CA ILE A 5 -3.82 -15.90 4.12
C ILE A 5 -2.82 -15.69 5.26
N LEU A 6 -2.01 -14.67 5.17
CA LEU A 6 -1.02 -14.29 6.19
C LEU A 6 -1.66 -13.27 7.14
N MET A 7 -1.66 -13.56 8.44
CA MET A 7 -2.30 -12.71 9.44
C MET A 7 -1.37 -12.45 10.63
N PRO A 8 -0.61 -11.35 10.61
CA PRO A 8 0.05 -10.87 11.82
C PRO A 8 -0.99 -10.26 12.75
N VAL A 9 -0.98 -10.60 14.03
CA VAL A 9 -1.92 -10.05 15.01
C VAL A 9 -1.21 -9.60 16.28
N LYS A 10 -1.75 -8.55 16.91
CA LYS A 10 -1.31 -8.08 18.22
C LYS A 10 -2.44 -7.38 18.95
N ASN A 11 -2.92 -7.98 20.04
CA ASN A 11 -3.99 -7.43 20.87
C ASN A 11 -5.30 -7.19 20.12
N GLU A 12 -5.72 -8.15 19.29
CA GLU A 12 -6.92 -8.08 18.45
C GLU A 12 -8.15 -8.76 19.09
N GLY A 13 -8.09 -9.06 20.37
CA GLY A 13 -9.14 -9.84 21.07
C GLY A 13 -10.54 -9.29 20.96
N LYS A 14 -10.70 -7.99 20.64
CA LYS A 14 -12.00 -7.35 20.45
C LYS A 14 -12.64 -7.71 19.10
N TYR A 15 -11.85 -7.79 18.03
CA TYR A 15 -12.34 -7.87 16.66
C TYR A 15 -12.06 -9.20 15.97
N LEU A 16 -11.06 -9.95 16.46
CA LEU A 16 -10.53 -11.15 15.83
C LEU A 16 -11.59 -12.23 15.54
N ARG A 17 -12.61 -12.40 16.42
CA ARG A 17 -13.69 -13.38 16.17
C ARG A 17 -14.46 -13.07 14.89
N ALA A 18 -14.85 -11.81 14.71
CA ALA A 18 -15.58 -11.39 13.53
C ALA A 18 -14.73 -11.54 12.25
N CYS A 19 -13.44 -11.21 12.34
CA CYS A 19 -12.49 -11.41 11.27
C CYS A 19 -12.38 -12.89 10.87
N LEU A 20 -12.12 -13.79 11.81
CA LEU A 20 -11.99 -15.24 11.59
C LEU A 20 -13.28 -15.85 11.02
N ASP A 21 -14.46 -15.44 11.52
CA ASP A 21 -15.74 -15.87 10.97
C ASP A 21 -15.94 -15.44 9.52
N SER A 22 -15.50 -14.22 9.17
CA SER A 22 -15.57 -13.72 7.80
C SER A 22 -14.69 -14.52 6.83
N ILE A 23 -13.51 -14.96 7.28
CA ILE A 23 -12.61 -15.82 6.51
C ILE A 23 -13.21 -17.22 6.33
N ARG A 24 -13.80 -17.79 7.37
CA ARG A 24 -14.45 -19.12 7.29
C ARG A 24 -15.64 -19.16 6.34
N GLN A 25 -16.27 -17.99 6.08
CA GLN A 25 -17.40 -17.85 5.15
C GLN A 25 -16.97 -17.67 3.69
N GLN A 26 -15.68 -17.73 3.35
CA GLN A 26 -15.23 -17.56 1.97
C GLN A 26 -15.81 -18.63 1.05
N THR A 27 -16.30 -18.23 -0.13
CA THR A 27 -16.86 -19.14 -1.16
C THR A 27 -15.79 -20.00 -1.81
N HIS A 28 -14.57 -19.48 -1.97
CA HIS A 28 -13.41 -20.28 -2.32
C HIS A 28 -12.96 -21.06 -1.08
N GLN A 29 -13.04 -22.40 -1.12
CA GLN A 29 -12.81 -23.25 0.06
C GLN A 29 -11.37 -23.75 0.22
N ASP A 30 -10.54 -23.65 -0.83
CA ASP A 30 -9.15 -24.12 -0.84
C ASP A 30 -8.20 -23.03 -0.34
N TRP A 31 -8.26 -22.77 0.97
CA TRP A 31 -7.43 -21.78 1.65
C TRP A 31 -6.86 -22.31 2.96
N GLN A 32 -5.76 -21.72 3.38
CA GLN A 32 -5.21 -21.84 4.73
C GLN A 32 -5.00 -20.45 5.33
N LEU A 33 -5.16 -20.33 6.64
CA LEU A 33 -4.86 -19.11 7.40
C LEU A 33 -3.69 -19.37 8.34
N ILE A 34 -2.62 -18.62 8.17
CA ILE A 34 -1.44 -18.67 9.02
C ILE A 34 -1.40 -17.40 9.88
N VAL A 35 -1.73 -17.55 11.15
CA VAL A 35 -1.73 -16.44 12.12
C VAL A 35 -0.44 -16.44 12.91
N VAL A 36 0.20 -15.28 13.02
CA VAL A 36 1.37 -15.10 13.89
C VAL A 36 1.08 -14.01 14.91
N ASP A 37 1.01 -14.41 16.18
CA ASP A 37 0.73 -13.54 17.32
C ASP A 37 2.00 -12.82 17.79
N ASP A 38 2.04 -11.50 17.63
CA ASP A 38 3.17 -10.64 18.05
C ASP A 38 3.08 -10.28 19.54
N HIS A 39 3.10 -11.32 20.40
CA HIS A 39 3.14 -11.19 21.85
C HIS A 39 1.93 -10.44 22.44
N SER A 40 0.73 -10.82 22.03
CA SER A 40 -0.51 -10.32 22.63
C SER A 40 -0.61 -10.61 24.12
N ASN A 41 -1.22 -9.72 24.85
CA ASN A 41 -1.46 -9.83 26.29
C ASN A 41 -2.95 -9.73 26.68
N ASP A 42 -3.82 -9.80 25.67
CA ASP A 42 -5.28 -9.81 25.81
C ASP A 42 -5.87 -11.21 25.50
N LYS A 43 -7.12 -11.27 25.03
CA LYS A 43 -7.81 -12.52 24.69
C LYS A 43 -7.44 -13.11 23.32
N THR A 44 -6.51 -12.49 22.57
CA THR A 44 -6.15 -12.91 21.20
C THR A 44 -5.77 -14.38 21.13
N THR A 45 -4.83 -14.84 21.96
CA THR A 45 -4.36 -16.23 21.96
C THR A 45 -5.46 -17.24 22.29
N VAL A 46 -6.32 -16.94 23.26
CA VAL A 46 -7.45 -17.79 23.62
C VAL A 46 -8.43 -17.95 22.45
N ILE A 47 -8.68 -16.88 21.70
CA ILE A 47 -9.52 -16.92 20.51
C ILE A 47 -8.86 -17.76 19.41
N LEU A 48 -7.56 -17.63 19.21
CA LEU A 48 -6.82 -18.40 18.20
C LEU A 48 -6.87 -19.90 18.51
N GLU A 49 -6.65 -20.30 19.76
CA GLU A 49 -6.76 -21.69 20.21
C GLU A 49 -8.14 -22.25 19.91
N GLU A 50 -9.21 -21.51 20.26
CA GLU A 50 -10.58 -21.93 19.99
C GLU A 50 -10.87 -22.14 18.49
N TYR A 51 -10.39 -21.24 17.62
CA TYR A 51 -10.66 -21.34 16.18
C TYR A 51 -9.81 -22.40 15.47
N THR A 52 -8.59 -22.65 15.92
CA THR A 52 -7.76 -23.76 15.43
C THR A 52 -8.40 -25.13 15.72
N MET A 53 -9.07 -25.28 16.87
CA MET A 53 -9.81 -26.50 17.18
C MET A 53 -11.08 -26.65 16.31
N LYS A 54 -11.68 -25.56 15.86
CA LYS A 54 -12.91 -25.55 15.04
C LYS A 54 -12.65 -25.77 13.55
N ASP A 55 -11.49 -25.36 13.06
CA ASP A 55 -11.18 -25.38 11.63
C ASP A 55 -9.67 -25.63 11.41
N GLN A 56 -9.34 -26.80 10.89
CA GLN A 56 -7.94 -27.21 10.67
C GLN A 56 -7.19 -26.38 9.61
N ARG A 57 -7.88 -25.58 8.82
CA ARG A 57 -7.27 -24.65 7.87
C ARG A 57 -6.67 -23.43 8.57
N ILE A 58 -7.00 -23.21 9.85
CA ILE A 58 -6.47 -22.12 10.68
C ILE A 58 -5.34 -22.67 11.53
N GLN A 59 -4.16 -22.08 11.38
CA GLN A 59 -2.96 -22.42 12.15
C GLN A 59 -2.42 -21.14 12.79
N TRP A 60 -1.93 -21.23 14.02
CA TRP A 60 -1.31 -20.10 14.66
C TRP A 60 -0.02 -20.45 15.40
N SER A 61 0.82 -19.45 15.60
CA SER A 61 2.04 -19.54 16.41
C SER A 61 2.39 -18.18 17.00
N LYS A 62 3.23 -18.19 18.03
CA LYS A 62 3.85 -16.94 18.51
C LYS A 62 4.93 -16.48 17.55
N ASN A 63 5.07 -15.14 17.43
CA ASN A 63 6.19 -14.52 16.74
C ASN A 63 7.51 -14.87 17.47
N GLU A 64 8.45 -15.43 16.74
CA GLU A 64 9.78 -15.77 17.29
C GLU A 64 10.64 -14.53 17.54
N ALA A 65 10.31 -13.41 16.85
CA ALA A 65 10.91 -12.11 17.03
C ALA A 65 9.85 -11.09 17.55
N LYS A 66 9.93 -9.82 17.16
CA LYS A 66 8.96 -8.77 17.51
C LYS A 66 8.66 -7.90 16.30
N GLY A 67 7.41 -7.53 16.15
CA GLY A 67 6.93 -6.60 15.13
C GLY A 67 6.25 -7.30 13.96
N ILE A 68 5.58 -6.50 13.15
CA ILE A 68 4.72 -6.98 12.07
C ILE A 68 5.49 -7.67 10.94
N LEU A 69 6.68 -7.16 10.56
CA LEU A 69 7.50 -7.76 9.51
C LEU A 69 7.98 -9.15 9.87
N PRO A 70 8.62 -9.41 11.02
CA PRO A 70 8.96 -10.78 11.44
C PRO A 70 7.74 -11.70 11.51
N ALA A 71 6.58 -11.18 11.96
CA ALA A 71 5.35 -11.96 11.99
C ALA A 71 4.87 -12.34 10.57
N LEU A 72 4.94 -11.42 9.61
CA LEU A 72 4.62 -11.69 8.20
C LEU A 72 5.61 -12.68 7.56
N GLN A 73 6.91 -12.54 7.81
CA GLN A 73 7.94 -13.47 7.34
C GLN A 73 7.67 -14.89 7.86
N GLN A 74 7.46 -15.02 9.16
CA GLN A 74 7.17 -16.30 9.78
C GLN A 74 5.87 -16.93 9.24
N ALA A 75 4.83 -16.11 9.01
CA ALA A 75 3.58 -16.57 8.41
C ALA A 75 3.80 -17.05 6.96
N PHE A 76 4.61 -16.32 6.18
CA PHE A 76 4.94 -16.67 4.81
C PHE A 76 5.74 -17.98 4.73
N GLU A 77 6.77 -18.17 5.57
CA GLU A 77 7.60 -19.37 5.63
C GLU A 77 6.79 -20.63 5.98
N ARG A 78 5.78 -20.48 6.84
CA ARG A 78 4.88 -21.59 7.25
C ARG A 78 3.75 -21.85 6.28
N SER A 79 3.56 -21.00 5.29
CA SER A 79 2.47 -21.09 4.32
C SER A 79 2.86 -21.96 3.11
N ALA A 80 1.87 -22.66 2.50
CA ALA A 80 2.09 -23.60 1.40
C ALA A 80 1.30 -23.27 0.12
N GLY A 81 0.43 -22.24 0.13
CA GLY A 81 -0.41 -21.90 -1.00
C GLY A 81 0.37 -21.36 -2.19
N ALA A 82 -0.08 -21.68 -3.39
CA ALA A 82 0.45 -21.10 -4.63
C ALA A 82 0.12 -19.60 -4.78
N PHE A 83 -0.90 -19.14 -4.06
CA PHE A 83 -1.29 -17.74 -3.99
C PHE A 83 -1.23 -17.25 -2.54
N ILE A 84 -0.84 -16.00 -2.40
CA ILE A 84 -0.64 -15.35 -1.09
C ILE A 84 -1.49 -14.09 -1.01
N THR A 85 -2.12 -13.89 0.12
CA THR A 85 -2.79 -12.63 0.51
C THR A 85 -2.50 -12.34 1.99
N ARG A 86 -2.77 -11.11 2.41
CA ARG A 86 -2.71 -10.69 3.81
C ARG A 86 -4.12 -10.38 4.33
N MET A 87 -4.30 -10.51 5.63
CA MET A 87 -5.48 -10.05 6.35
C MET A 87 -5.08 -9.47 7.69
N ASP A 88 -5.68 -8.36 8.08
CA ASP A 88 -5.49 -7.76 9.39
C ASP A 88 -6.61 -8.25 10.35
N GLY A 89 -6.28 -8.45 11.63
CA GLY A 89 -7.14 -9.13 12.59
C GLY A 89 -8.38 -8.35 13.05
N ASP A 90 -8.43 -7.07 12.74
CA ASP A 90 -9.52 -6.15 13.07
C ASP A 90 -10.52 -5.92 11.92
N ASP A 91 -10.23 -6.42 10.70
CA ASP A 91 -11.00 -6.20 9.49
C ASP A 91 -11.98 -7.33 9.15
N LEU A 92 -12.81 -7.14 8.11
CA LEU A 92 -13.71 -8.17 7.60
C LEU A 92 -13.45 -8.46 6.12
N MET A 93 -13.52 -9.74 5.78
CA MET A 93 -13.34 -10.23 4.43
C MET A 93 -14.69 -10.59 3.80
N PRO A 94 -15.20 -9.85 2.77
CA PRO A 94 -16.40 -10.25 2.04
C PRO A 94 -16.30 -11.70 1.56
N SER A 95 -17.37 -12.46 1.66
CA SER A 95 -17.35 -13.92 1.44
C SER A 95 -16.86 -14.36 0.05
N TYR A 96 -16.91 -13.48 -0.92
CA TYR A 96 -16.47 -13.70 -2.30
C TYR A 96 -15.05 -13.21 -2.61
N LYS A 97 -14.36 -12.55 -1.66
CA LYS A 97 -13.06 -11.91 -1.92
C LYS A 97 -12.03 -12.86 -2.55
N LEU A 98 -11.80 -14.02 -1.94
CA LEU A 98 -10.78 -14.94 -2.43
C LEU A 98 -11.11 -15.46 -3.84
N ALA A 99 -12.38 -15.75 -4.11
CA ALA A 99 -12.82 -16.22 -5.42
C ALA A 99 -12.65 -15.13 -6.50
N VAL A 100 -13.06 -13.90 -6.21
CA VAL A 100 -12.96 -12.76 -7.13
C VAL A 100 -11.50 -12.41 -7.43
N LEU A 101 -10.64 -12.33 -6.40
CA LEU A 101 -9.23 -12.01 -6.62
C LEU A 101 -8.48 -13.14 -7.35
N LEU A 102 -8.82 -14.39 -7.08
CA LEU A 102 -8.23 -15.52 -7.77
C LEU A 102 -8.62 -15.55 -9.26
N ASP A 103 -9.86 -15.22 -9.58
CA ASP A 103 -10.34 -15.16 -10.98
C ASP A 103 -9.58 -14.12 -11.80
N LEU A 104 -9.21 -12.97 -11.20
CA LEU A 104 -8.38 -11.95 -11.83
C LEU A 104 -6.94 -12.41 -12.15
N LEU A 105 -6.45 -13.46 -11.47
CA LEU A 105 -5.10 -14.00 -11.66
C LEU A 105 -5.06 -15.26 -12.52
N LYS A 106 -6.21 -15.90 -12.74
CA LYS A 106 -6.31 -17.20 -13.38
C LYS A 106 -5.59 -17.27 -14.73
N ASP A 107 -5.85 -16.28 -15.59
CA ASP A 107 -5.29 -16.18 -16.93
C ASP A 107 -4.29 -15.00 -17.07
N ALA A 108 -3.96 -14.36 -15.95
CA ALA A 108 -3.03 -13.23 -15.94
C ALA A 108 -1.57 -13.70 -16.05
N PRO A 109 -0.69 -12.93 -16.68
CA PRO A 109 0.74 -13.26 -16.74
C PRO A 109 1.36 -13.25 -15.32
N PRO A 110 2.57 -13.81 -15.13
CA PRO A 110 3.39 -13.57 -13.93
C PRO A 110 3.55 -12.07 -13.66
N ARG A 111 3.92 -11.72 -12.42
CA ARG A 111 4.02 -10.33 -11.97
C ARG A 111 2.71 -9.56 -12.10
N THR A 112 1.60 -10.20 -11.74
CA THR A 112 0.28 -9.56 -11.67
C THR A 112 -0.25 -9.63 -10.25
N ILE A 113 -0.73 -8.49 -9.74
CA ILE A 113 -1.41 -8.36 -8.46
C ILE A 113 -2.91 -8.22 -8.72
N ALA A 114 -3.72 -9.03 -8.07
CA ALA A 114 -5.15 -8.80 -8.00
C ALA A 114 -5.49 -7.97 -6.76
N THR A 115 -6.33 -6.97 -6.93
CA THR A 115 -6.87 -6.15 -5.83
C THR A 115 -8.34 -5.82 -6.09
N GLY A 116 -8.96 -5.01 -5.27
CA GLY A 116 -10.32 -4.55 -5.47
C GLY A 116 -10.63 -3.36 -4.58
N LYS A 117 -11.87 -2.90 -4.63
CA LYS A 117 -12.30 -1.76 -3.83
C LYS A 117 -12.36 -2.09 -2.34
N VAL A 118 -12.22 -1.05 -1.54
CA VAL A 118 -12.35 -1.12 -0.08
C VAL A 118 -13.56 -0.32 0.37
N ARG A 119 -14.06 -0.63 1.57
CA ARG A 119 -15.06 0.18 2.27
C ARG A 119 -14.68 0.29 3.74
N TYR A 120 -14.55 1.52 4.21
CA TYR A 120 -14.40 1.76 5.64
C TYR A 120 -15.72 1.57 6.39
N PHE A 121 -15.62 1.06 7.59
CA PHE A 121 -16.73 0.98 8.54
C PHE A 121 -16.24 1.15 9.98
N SER A 122 -17.11 1.55 10.88
CA SER A 122 -16.81 1.79 12.28
C SER A 122 -18.03 1.48 13.15
N GLU A 123 -17.81 1.28 14.45
CA GLU A 123 -18.92 1.26 15.43
C GLU A 123 -19.58 2.65 15.58
N GLY A 124 -18.88 3.71 15.21
CA GLY A 124 -19.35 5.08 15.16
C GLY A 124 -19.31 5.66 13.74
N ALA A 125 -18.99 6.94 13.60
CA ALA A 125 -18.80 7.57 12.32
C ALA A 125 -17.36 7.36 11.82
N VAL A 126 -17.19 7.03 10.54
CA VAL A 126 -15.89 7.05 9.88
C VAL A 126 -15.49 8.51 9.62
N SER A 127 -14.25 8.88 9.94
CA SER A 127 -13.80 10.26 9.75
C SER A 127 -13.69 10.63 8.27
N ASP A 128 -13.89 11.91 7.95
CA ASP A 128 -13.81 12.45 6.59
C ASP A 128 -12.47 12.16 5.89
N GLY A 129 -11.38 12.06 6.65
CA GLY A 129 -10.06 11.71 6.12
C GLY A 129 -10.04 10.32 5.51
N TYR A 130 -10.59 9.34 6.23
CA TYR A 130 -10.70 7.96 5.74
C TYR A 130 -11.70 7.82 4.60
N LEU A 131 -12.84 8.52 4.65
CA LEU A 131 -13.80 8.52 3.52
C LEU A 131 -13.19 9.11 2.25
N ARG A 132 -12.40 10.18 2.37
CA ARG A 132 -11.64 10.72 1.22
C ARG A 132 -10.59 9.76 0.68
N TYR A 133 -9.90 9.05 1.56
CA TYR A 133 -8.92 8.04 1.16
C TYR A 133 -9.61 6.83 0.50
N GLU A 134 -10.73 6.36 1.03
CA GLU A 134 -11.57 5.32 0.42
C GLU A 134 -11.98 5.69 -1.01
N ALA A 135 -12.55 6.88 -1.16
CA ALA A 135 -12.97 7.36 -2.48
C ALA A 135 -11.79 7.44 -3.45
N TRP A 136 -10.64 7.92 -2.97
CA TRP A 136 -9.44 8.05 -3.79
C TRP A 136 -8.84 6.70 -4.19
N ILE A 137 -8.68 5.74 -3.27
CA ILE A 137 -8.11 4.43 -3.60
C ILE A 137 -9.04 3.62 -4.50
N ASN A 138 -10.36 3.73 -4.30
CA ASN A 138 -11.36 3.09 -5.14
C ASN A 138 -11.39 3.68 -6.56
N GLU A 139 -11.10 4.98 -6.72
CA GLU A 139 -10.94 5.61 -8.04
C GLU A 139 -9.75 5.00 -8.80
N ARG A 140 -8.67 4.54 -8.11
CA ARG A 140 -7.54 3.84 -8.76
C ARG A 140 -7.99 2.55 -9.43
N CYS A 141 -8.88 1.80 -8.77
CA CYS A 141 -9.48 0.60 -9.34
C CYS A 141 -10.36 0.89 -10.57
N GLU A 142 -11.08 2.00 -10.58
CA GLU A 142 -11.92 2.39 -11.74
C GLU A 142 -11.07 2.85 -12.93
N MET A 143 -10.02 3.61 -12.66
CA MET A 143 -9.18 4.21 -13.69
C MET A 143 -8.03 3.31 -14.15
N ASN A 144 -7.74 2.25 -13.40
CA ASN A 144 -6.59 1.37 -13.60
C ASN A 144 -5.26 2.14 -13.70
N ASP A 145 -5.11 3.15 -12.84
CA ASP A 145 -3.99 4.10 -12.87
C ASP A 145 -3.16 4.09 -11.57
N HIS A 146 -3.07 2.92 -10.90
CA HIS A 146 -2.40 2.77 -9.60
C HIS A 146 -0.99 3.35 -9.61
N TRP A 147 -0.17 2.99 -10.58
CA TRP A 147 1.23 3.36 -10.64
C TRP A 147 1.48 4.85 -10.82
N LYS A 148 0.58 5.56 -11.49
CA LYS A 148 0.61 7.02 -11.62
C LYS A 148 0.66 7.74 -10.26
N TRP A 149 0.17 7.10 -9.21
CA TRP A 149 0.00 7.69 -7.90
C TRP A 149 0.88 7.03 -6.82
N VAL A 150 1.75 6.10 -7.23
CA VAL A 150 2.54 5.29 -6.29
C VAL A 150 3.40 6.13 -5.35
N TYR A 151 3.96 7.24 -5.80
CA TYR A 151 4.74 8.14 -4.95
C TYR A 151 3.89 9.19 -4.19
N ARG A 152 2.60 9.30 -4.48
CA ARG A 152 1.70 10.15 -3.71
C ARG A 152 1.28 9.50 -2.41
N GLU A 153 0.79 8.26 -2.49
CA GLU A 153 0.21 7.50 -1.38
C GLU A 153 0.23 6.01 -1.70
N CYS A 154 0.09 5.15 -0.69
CA CYS A 154 -0.04 3.72 -0.91
C CYS A 154 -1.31 3.42 -1.75
N VAL A 155 -1.13 2.87 -2.94
CA VAL A 155 -2.19 2.71 -3.96
C VAL A 155 -2.92 1.37 -3.88
N ILE A 156 -2.42 0.44 -3.07
CA ILE A 156 -3.04 -0.87 -2.81
C ILE A 156 -3.18 -1.02 -1.29
N ALA A 157 -4.39 -1.25 -0.82
CA ALA A 157 -4.64 -1.41 0.61
C ALA A 157 -3.91 -2.65 1.15
N SER A 158 -3.21 -2.47 2.29
CA SER A 158 -2.37 -3.49 2.93
C SER A 158 -3.00 -4.89 3.01
N PRO A 159 -4.26 -5.08 3.41
CA PRO A 159 -4.89 -6.40 3.49
C PRO A 159 -5.74 -6.75 2.27
N ASN A 160 -5.63 -6.03 1.15
CA ASN A 160 -6.53 -6.19 0.00
C ASN A 160 -5.82 -6.46 -1.33
N TRP A 161 -5.02 -7.50 -1.37
CA TRP A 161 -4.34 -7.97 -2.57
C TRP A 161 -4.25 -9.50 -2.58
N LEU A 162 -4.01 -10.07 -3.76
CA LEU A 162 -3.63 -11.47 -3.98
C LEU A 162 -2.56 -11.49 -5.06
N CYS A 163 -1.51 -12.28 -4.88
CA CYS A 163 -0.49 -12.52 -5.90
C CYS A 163 0.02 -13.96 -5.85
N ARG A 164 0.78 -14.38 -6.85
CA ARG A 164 1.43 -15.68 -6.83
C ARG A 164 2.56 -15.68 -5.81
N ARG A 165 2.78 -16.82 -5.17
CA ARG A 165 3.90 -17.01 -4.23
C ARG A 165 5.24 -16.73 -4.89
N GLU A 166 5.43 -17.24 -6.11
CA GLU A 166 6.67 -17.08 -6.85
C GLU A 166 7.00 -15.61 -7.12
N ASP A 167 5.99 -14.81 -7.46
CA ASP A 167 6.13 -13.37 -7.66
C ASP A 167 6.58 -12.65 -6.38
N LEU A 168 6.10 -13.07 -5.19
CA LEU A 168 6.56 -12.52 -3.90
C LEU A 168 7.99 -12.94 -3.55
N ILE A 169 8.37 -14.16 -3.88
CA ILE A 169 9.75 -14.65 -3.68
C ILE A 169 10.71 -13.86 -4.56
N GLU A 170 10.36 -13.64 -5.82
CA GLU A 170 11.20 -12.91 -6.78
C GLU A 170 11.56 -11.49 -6.30
N ILE A 171 10.64 -10.82 -5.63
CA ILE A 171 10.85 -9.44 -5.15
C ILE A 171 11.33 -9.37 -3.68
N ASP A 172 11.67 -10.48 -3.05
CA ASP A 172 11.98 -10.51 -1.61
C ASP A 172 10.89 -9.84 -0.75
N GLY A 173 9.62 -10.19 -0.99
CA GLY A 173 8.43 -9.45 -0.56
C GLY A 173 8.41 -9.00 0.89
N PHE A 174 8.74 -9.89 1.84
CA PHE A 174 8.72 -9.59 3.28
C PHE A 174 10.10 -9.58 3.92
N THR A 175 11.20 -9.64 3.16
CA THR A 175 12.56 -9.69 3.71
C THR A 175 13.12 -8.32 4.04
N SER A 176 12.55 -7.25 3.50
CA SER A 176 12.91 -5.86 3.82
C SER A 176 12.49 -5.51 5.25
N LEU A 177 13.38 -4.84 5.98
CA LEU A 177 13.07 -4.25 7.30
C LEU A 177 12.65 -2.78 7.19
N LYS A 178 12.19 -2.34 6.02
CA LYS A 178 11.73 -0.96 5.82
C LYS A 178 10.27 -0.82 6.23
N TYR A 179 9.96 0.29 6.83
CA TYR A 179 8.61 0.68 7.21
C TYR A 179 8.21 1.98 6.51
N PRO A 180 6.94 2.16 6.19
CA PRO A 180 5.82 1.19 6.34
C PRO A 180 5.96 -0.01 5.40
N GLU A 181 5.78 -1.23 5.92
CA GLU A 181 6.05 -2.48 5.21
C GLU A 181 5.10 -2.74 4.03
N ASP A 182 3.85 -2.29 4.16
CA ASP A 182 2.84 -2.39 3.12
C ASP A 182 3.19 -1.49 1.93
N TYR A 183 3.66 -0.29 2.21
CA TYR A 183 4.07 0.64 1.16
C TYR A 183 5.40 0.22 0.53
N ASP A 184 6.34 -0.35 1.30
CA ASP A 184 7.56 -0.94 0.77
C ASP A 184 7.25 -2.06 -0.23
N LEU A 185 6.28 -2.93 0.10
CA LEU A 185 5.82 -3.99 -0.80
C LEU A 185 5.22 -3.43 -2.10
N VAL A 186 4.38 -2.39 -2.00
CA VAL A 186 3.79 -1.73 -3.19
C VAL A 186 4.87 -1.08 -4.06
N LEU A 187 5.87 -0.44 -3.47
CA LEU A 187 6.99 0.15 -4.20
C LEU A 187 7.90 -0.90 -4.86
N LYS A 188 8.09 -2.07 -4.23
CA LYS A 188 8.78 -3.20 -4.85
C LYS A 188 8.05 -3.74 -6.07
N TRP A 189 6.72 -3.87 -6.00
CA TRP A 189 5.92 -4.25 -7.16
C TRP A 189 6.07 -3.25 -8.30
N TYR A 190 6.02 -1.95 -8.00
CA TYR A 190 6.23 -0.90 -8.98
C TYR A 190 7.61 -0.97 -9.63
N GLU A 191 8.71 -1.08 -8.84
CA GLU A 191 10.08 -1.20 -9.36
C GLU A 191 10.30 -2.42 -10.29
N GLN A 192 9.48 -3.45 -10.16
CA GLN A 192 9.59 -4.71 -10.93
C GLN A 192 8.52 -4.84 -12.01
N ASP A 193 7.90 -3.72 -12.41
CA ASP A 193 6.91 -3.63 -13.49
C ASP A 193 5.72 -4.58 -13.33
N PHE A 194 5.23 -4.76 -12.12
CA PHE A 194 4.03 -5.58 -11.88
C PHE A 194 2.79 -4.91 -12.48
N GLN A 195 1.90 -5.73 -13.01
CA GLN A 195 0.57 -5.30 -13.45
C GLN A 195 -0.43 -5.37 -12.29
N VAL A 196 -1.43 -4.50 -12.31
CA VAL A 196 -2.53 -4.51 -11.33
C VAL A 196 -3.83 -4.83 -12.05
N ASN A 197 -4.46 -5.95 -11.66
CA ASN A 197 -5.82 -6.29 -12.07
C ASN A 197 -6.77 -5.95 -10.92
N CYS A 198 -7.69 -5.03 -11.14
CA CYS A 198 -8.58 -4.56 -10.09
C CYS A 198 -10.04 -4.97 -10.30
N SER A 199 -10.63 -5.60 -9.27
CA SER A 199 -12.06 -5.85 -9.22
C SER A 199 -12.83 -4.56 -8.92
N LYS A 200 -13.97 -4.38 -9.55
CA LYS A 200 -14.93 -3.29 -9.22
C LYS A 200 -15.76 -3.60 -7.97
N GLU A 201 -15.70 -4.82 -7.47
CA GLU A 201 -16.36 -5.23 -6.23
C GLU A 201 -15.61 -4.72 -5.00
N ILE A 202 -16.32 -4.55 -3.89
CA ILE A 202 -15.70 -4.28 -2.59
C ILE A 202 -15.18 -5.59 -2.05
N THR A 203 -13.87 -5.78 -2.13
CA THR A 203 -13.21 -7.01 -1.67
C THR A 203 -12.68 -6.92 -0.25
N HIS A 204 -12.76 -5.74 0.39
CA HIS A 204 -12.28 -5.55 1.75
C HIS A 204 -13.15 -4.55 2.52
N LEU A 205 -13.51 -4.92 3.75
CA LEU A 205 -14.18 -4.05 4.71
C LEU A 205 -13.17 -3.65 5.77
N TRP A 206 -12.78 -2.38 5.76
CA TRP A 206 -11.68 -1.84 6.56
C TRP A 206 -12.22 -1.16 7.83
N ARG A 207 -11.92 -1.75 8.97
CA ARG A 207 -12.44 -1.22 10.24
C ARG A 207 -11.64 0.01 10.68
N GLU A 208 -12.38 1.06 11.03
CA GLU A 208 -11.81 2.27 11.63
C GLU A 208 -12.10 2.29 13.12
N HIS A 209 -11.06 2.41 13.95
CA HIS A 209 -11.13 2.54 15.40
C HIS A 209 -9.89 3.24 15.97
N ALA A 210 -9.99 3.72 17.21
CA ALA A 210 -8.94 4.54 17.82
C ALA A 210 -7.62 3.80 18.10
N GLU A 211 -7.69 2.48 18.26
CA GLU A 211 -6.54 1.63 18.64
C GLU A 211 -5.73 1.09 17.46
N ARG A 212 -6.08 1.46 16.21
CA ARG A 212 -5.34 1.00 15.02
C ARG A 212 -3.86 1.32 15.12
N THR A 213 -3.02 0.35 14.75
CA THR A 213 -1.55 0.48 14.74
C THR A 213 -1.09 1.65 13.88
N SER A 214 -1.69 1.86 12.71
CA SER A 214 -1.37 2.98 11.82
C SER A 214 -1.65 4.38 12.40
N ARG A 215 -2.49 4.48 13.43
CA ARG A 215 -2.75 5.74 14.13
C ARG A 215 -1.79 6.01 15.29
N ASN A 216 -1.28 4.97 15.89
CA ASN A 216 -0.62 5.05 17.20
C ASN A 216 0.88 4.74 17.15
N SER A 217 1.37 4.20 16.05
CA SER A 217 2.77 3.83 15.91
C SER A 217 3.55 4.86 15.07
N PRO A 218 4.69 5.38 15.59
CA PRO A 218 5.50 6.36 14.86
C PRO A 218 6.12 5.80 13.56
N ILE A 219 6.19 4.48 13.39
CA ILE A 219 6.68 3.88 12.15
C ILE A 219 5.74 4.10 10.95
N TYR A 220 4.49 4.50 11.21
CA TYR A 220 3.49 4.87 10.19
C TYR A 220 3.21 6.38 10.16
N ASP A 221 4.14 7.20 10.65
CA ASP A 221 4.01 8.65 10.54
C ASP A 221 4.29 9.16 9.12
N GLN A 222 3.89 10.39 8.83
CA GLN A 222 4.06 10.99 7.51
C GLN A 222 5.54 11.05 7.08
N HIS A 223 6.46 11.23 8.01
CA HIS A 223 7.90 11.30 7.72
C HIS A 223 8.44 9.95 7.26
N SER A 224 8.04 8.84 7.92
CA SER A 224 8.43 7.47 7.52
C SER A 224 7.95 7.14 6.10
N PHE A 225 6.70 7.47 5.77
CA PHE A 225 6.18 7.32 4.41
C PHE A 225 6.99 8.13 3.39
N PHE A 226 7.35 9.37 3.73
CA PHE A 226 8.15 10.22 2.84
C PHE A 226 9.58 9.72 2.67
N GLN A 227 10.23 9.30 3.75
CA GLN A 227 11.57 8.72 3.68
C GLN A 227 11.58 7.47 2.79
N LEU A 228 10.61 6.59 2.95
CA LEU A 228 10.52 5.37 2.18
C LEU A 228 10.38 5.67 0.68
N LYS A 229 9.32 6.38 0.27
CA LYS A 229 9.06 6.66 -1.16
C LYS A 229 10.19 7.45 -1.82
N MET A 230 10.76 8.43 -1.12
CA MET A 230 11.91 9.18 -1.64
C MET A 230 13.16 8.31 -1.76
N SER A 231 13.34 7.28 -0.92
CA SER A 231 14.47 6.35 -1.05
C SER A 231 14.41 5.56 -2.37
N TYR A 232 13.21 5.15 -2.79
CA TYR A 232 12.98 4.50 -4.07
C TYR A 232 13.19 5.47 -5.24
N LEU A 233 12.58 6.63 -5.20
CA LEU A 233 12.70 7.65 -6.23
C LEU A 233 14.16 8.12 -6.41
N LEU A 234 14.92 8.32 -5.33
CA LEU A 234 16.32 8.70 -5.40
C LEU A 234 17.25 7.57 -5.87
N LYS A 235 16.85 6.32 -5.72
CA LYS A 235 17.56 5.15 -6.27
C LYS A 235 17.40 5.09 -7.79
N GLU A 236 16.22 5.37 -8.29
CA GLU A 236 15.88 5.40 -9.72
C GLU A 236 16.56 6.59 -10.41
N PHE A 237 16.41 7.80 -9.88
CA PHE A 237 16.92 9.05 -10.46
C PHE A 237 18.19 9.54 -9.76
N LYS A 238 19.36 9.02 -10.17
CA LYS A 238 20.65 9.25 -9.48
C LYS A 238 21.32 10.59 -9.81
N SER A 239 21.19 11.07 -11.03
CA SER A 239 22.00 12.20 -11.56
C SER A 239 21.17 13.46 -11.84
N GLU A 240 19.86 13.36 -11.78
CA GLU A 240 18.94 14.40 -12.17
C GLU A 240 18.83 15.51 -11.12
N GLN A 241 18.49 16.69 -11.57
CA GLN A 241 18.08 17.80 -10.73
C GLN A 241 16.59 17.63 -10.39
N PHE A 242 16.17 18.06 -9.21
CA PHE A 242 14.77 18.01 -8.80
C PHE A 242 14.14 19.39 -8.83
N LEU A 243 12.88 19.44 -9.21
CA LEU A 243 12.04 20.64 -9.08
C LEU A 243 10.84 20.32 -8.19
N ILE A 244 10.74 20.98 -7.03
CA ILE A 244 9.61 20.82 -6.13
C ILE A 244 8.54 21.86 -6.46
N LEU A 245 7.33 21.41 -6.83
CA LEU A 245 6.16 22.28 -7.01
C LEU A 245 5.33 22.29 -5.72
N GLY A 246 5.32 23.43 -5.02
CA GLY A 246 4.57 23.66 -3.80
C GLY A 246 5.40 24.15 -2.62
N LEU A 247 4.73 24.66 -1.57
CA LEU A 247 5.33 25.19 -0.35
C LEU A 247 4.83 24.53 0.94
N GLY A 248 3.84 23.64 0.84
CA GLY A 248 3.21 22.99 1.98
C GLY A 248 4.13 22.01 2.73
N GLN A 249 3.57 21.26 3.67
CA GLN A 249 4.30 20.30 4.49
C GLN A 249 5.03 19.24 3.65
N LYS A 250 4.39 18.70 2.62
CA LYS A 250 5.00 17.73 1.69
C LYS A 250 6.23 18.30 0.97
N ALA A 251 6.15 19.54 0.49
CA ALA A 251 7.29 20.21 -0.14
C ALA A 251 8.47 20.43 0.82
N LYS A 252 8.18 20.69 2.11
CA LYS A 252 9.22 20.79 3.16
C LYS A 252 9.90 19.45 3.39
N LEU A 253 9.16 18.35 3.45
CA LEU A 253 9.71 16.99 3.59
C LEU A 253 10.57 16.61 2.36
N CYS A 254 10.10 16.89 1.14
CA CYS A 254 10.92 16.71 -0.06
C CYS A 254 12.25 17.48 0.03
N LYS A 255 12.19 18.76 0.38
CA LYS A 255 13.38 19.62 0.55
C LYS A 255 14.34 19.02 1.56
N GLU A 256 13.86 18.61 2.72
CA GLU A 256 14.66 18.02 3.79
C GLU A 256 15.40 16.77 3.30
N ILE A 257 14.66 15.82 2.71
CA ILE A 257 15.23 14.56 2.22
C ILE A 257 16.23 14.79 1.09
N LEU A 258 15.93 15.67 0.13
CA LEU A 258 16.85 16.01 -0.95
C LEU A 258 18.14 16.65 -0.42
N THR A 259 18.04 17.54 0.59
CA THR A 259 19.18 18.17 1.24
C THR A 259 20.06 17.13 1.95
N LEU A 260 19.44 16.22 2.74
CA LEU A 260 20.16 15.14 3.43
C LEU A 260 20.90 14.21 2.45
N ASN A 261 20.31 13.96 1.29
CA ASN A 261 20.91 13.14 0.23
C ASN A 261 21.81 13.94 -0.74
N LYS A 262 22.12 15.20 -0.43
CA LYS A 262 22.98 16.10 -1.24
C LYS A 262 22.55 16.21 -2.72
N ARG A 263 21.24 16.18 -2.96
CA ARG A 263 20.66 16.30 -4.29
C ARG A 263 20.42 17.77 -4.65
N LYS A 264 20.65 18.13 -5.92
CA LYS A 264 20.34 19.46 -6.43
C LYS A 264 18.83 19.59 -6.61
N PHE A 265 18.26 20.69 -6.17
CA PHE A 265 16.85 20.98 -6.35
C PHE A 265 16.55 22.48 -6.38
N ASP A 266 15.49 22.83 -7.10
CA ASP A 266 14.81 24.11 -7.07
C ASP A 266 13.39 23.96 -6.54
N ARG A 267 12.76 25.06 -6.13
CA ARG A 267 11.39 25.04 -5.61
C ARG A 267 10.58 26.21 -6.15
N LEU A 268 9.38 25.90 -6.62
CA LEU A 268 8.42 26.87 -7.12
C LEU A 268 7.14 26.84 -6.28
N ASP A 269 6.64 28.03 -5.95
CA ASP A 269 5.42 28.22 -5.17
C ASP A 269 4.17 27.87 -5.99
N LYS A 270 4.11 28.40 -7.18
CA LYS A 270 2.96 28.31 -8.07
C LYS A 270 3.34 27.79 -9.45
N LEU A 271 2.41 27.07 -10.05
CA LEU A 271 2.53 26.60 -11.42
C LEU A 271 2.81 27.72 -12.42
N GLU A 272 2.20 28.88 -12.22
CA GLU A 272 2.42 30.08 -13.05
C GLU A 272 3.89 30.54 -13.11
N MET A 273 4.66 30.30 -12.03
CA MET A 273 6.09 30.55 -12.02
C MET A 273 6.86 29.61 -12.94
N PHE A 274 6.36 28.41 -13.18
CA PHE A 274 6.94 27.44 -14.11
C PHE A 274 6.86 27.88 -15.56
N LEU A 275 5.92 28.77 -15.87
CA LEU A 275 5.73 29.36 -17.23
C LEU A 275 6.64 30.54 -17.50
N LYS A 276 7.42 31.07 -16.52
CA LYS A 276 8.30 32.21 -16.72
C LYS A 276 9.49 31.89 -17.61
N PRO A 277 9.92 32.81 -18.49
CA PRO A 277 11.05 32.61 -19.40
C PRO A 277 12.38 32.29 -18.71
N ASP A 278 12.62 32.82 -17.50
CA ASP A 278 13.86 32.64 -16.74
C ASP A 278 14.08 31.19 -16.29
N LEU A 279 13.04 30.34 -16.32
CA LEU A 279 13.10 28.91 -16.03
C LEU A 279 13.27 28.02 -17.27
N LEU A 280 13.57 28.63 -18.44
CA LEU A 280 13.81 27.91 -19.71
C LEU A 280 15.01 26.94 -19.68
N GLN A 281 15.87 27.03 -18.66
CA GLN A 281 16.99 26.08 -18.48
C GLN A 281 16.54 24.73 -17.88
N ILE A 282 15.32 24.62 -17.35
CA ILE A 282 14.75 23.39 -16.82
C ILE A 282 14.23 22.57 -17.99
N THR A 283 14.93 21.49 -18.29
CA THR A 283 14.56 20.56 -19.37
C THR A 283 14.15 19.20 -18.79
N ALA A 284 13.20 18.56 -19.43
CA ALA A 284 12.76 17.21 -19.06
C ALA A 284 13.88 16.15 -19.14
N ALA A 285 14.94 16.44 -19.90
CA ALA A 285 16.08 15.53 -20.08
C ALA A 285 16.93 15.32 -18.81
N ASN A 286 16.91 16.26 -17.87
CA ASN A 286 17.76 16.22 -16.68
C ASN A 286 17.06 16.65 -15.37
N THR A 287 15.76 16.81 -15.40
CA THR A 287 14.99 17.31 -14.25
C THR A 287 13.83 16.38 -13.94
N ILE A 288 13.67 16.05 -12.66
CA ILE A 288 12.51 15.33 -12.12
C ILE A 288 11.62 16.31 -11.37
N ILE A 289 10.33 16.33 -11.70
CA ILE A 289 9.35 17.19 -11.03
C ILE A 289 8.66 16.44 -9.90
N LEU A 290 8.72 17.00 -8.69
CA LEU A 290 8.00 16.53 -7.51
C LEU A 290 6.81 17.46 -7.25
N VAL A 291 5.62 16.99 -7.58
CA VAL A 291 4.38 17.74 -7.37
C VAL A 291 3.91 17.52 -5.93
N ALA A 292 4.30 18.44 -5.04
CA ALA A 292 4.02 18.40 -3.61
C ALA A 292 2.71 19.15 -3.24
N VAL A 293 1.83 19.34 -4.20
CA VAL A 293 0.48 19.88 -4.05
C VAL A 293 -0.52 18.92 -4.68
N TYR A 294 -1.76 18.95 -4.19
CA TYR A 294 -2.82 18.14 -4.77
C TYR A 294 -4.04 19.03 -5.04
N PRO A 295 -4.06 19.68 -6.20
CA PRO A 295 -5.14 20.59 -6.56
C PRO A 295 -6.43 19.86 -6.91
N ALA A 296 -7.52 20.59 -7.08
CA ALA A 296 -8.79 20.06 -7.54
C ALA A 296 -8.67 19.40 -8.93
N LYS A 297 -9.62 18.52 -9.27
CA LYS A 297 -9.54 17.69 -10.50
C LYS A 297 -9.31 18.51 -11.77
N THR A 298 -10.01 19.64 -11.91
CA THR A 298 -9.87 20.55 -13.07
C THR A 298 -8.48 21.20 -13.15
N GLU A 299 -7.94 21.60 -12.00
CA GLU A 299 -6.59 22.17 -11.93
C GLU A 299 -5.50 21.13 -12.18
N ARG A 300 -5.75 19.85 -11.85
CA ARG A 300 -4.83 18.75 -12.15
C ARG A 300 -4.71 18.49 -13.64
N VAL A 301 -5.81 18.57 -14.40
CA VAL A 301 -5.78 18.45 -15.87
C VAL A 301 -4.94 19.57 -16.47
N ASN A 302 -5.18 20.82 -16.05
CA ASN A 302 -4.39 21.95 -16.50
C ASN A 302 -2.90 21.82 -16.13
N LEU A 303 -2.59 21.36 -14.91
CA LEU A 303 -1.21 21.07 -14.49
C LEU A 303 -0.54 20.05 -15.40
N GLN A 304 -1.23 18.96 -15.71
CA GLN A 304 -0.73 17.91 -16.59
C GLN A 304 -0.44 18.46 -17.99
N GLU A 305 -1.38 19.18 -18.60
CA GLU A 305 -1.21 19.80 -19.92
C GLU A 305 -0.01 20.76 -19.95
N ILE A 306 0.17 21.58 -18.91
CA ILE A 306 1.31 22.50 -18.81
C ILE A 306 2.64 21.74 -18.70
N LEU A 307 2.70 20.67 -17.91
CA LEU A 307 3.90 19.86 -17.78
C LEU A 307 4.24 19.16 -19.10
N GLU A 308 3.25 18.58 -19.77
CA GLU A 308 3.41 17.89 -21.05
C GLU A 308 3.91 18.83 -22.16
N THR A 309 3.45 20.10 -22.22
CA THR A 309 3.96 21.09 -23.19
C THR A 309 5.44 21.39 -23.02
N LYS A 310 6.03 21.07 -21.85
CA LYS A 310 7.45 21.22 -21.54
C LYS A 310 8.22 19.91 -21.57
N GLY A 311 7.58 18.82 -22.03
CA GLY A 311 8.18 17.50 -22.15
C GLY A 311 8.21 16.70 -20.85
N PHE A 312 7.48 17.13 -19.80
CA PHE A 312 7.35 16.37 -18.56
C PHE A 312 6.13 15.45 -18.61
N VAL A 313 6.36 14.17 -18.38
CA VAL A 313 5.33 13.13 -18.41
C VAL A 313 5.22 12.51 -17.03
N PHE A 314 3.99 12.39 -16.52
CA PHE A 314 3.76 11.68 -15.27
C PHE A 314 4.16 10.21 -15.42
N GLU A 315 4.72 9.63 -14.36
CA GLU A 315 5.30 8.28 -14.28
C GLU A 315 6.69 8.12 -14.93
N GLU A 316 7.17 9.13 -15.67
CA GLU A 316 8.51 9.10 -16.28
C GLU A 316 9.46 10.11 -15.61
N ASN A 317 9.08 11.38 -15.54
CA ASN A 317 9.91 12.46 -15.01
C ASN A 317 9.10 13.51 -14.21
N ALA A 318 7.82 13.25 -13.94
CA ALA A 318 6.96 14.03 -13.06
C ALA A 318 6.16 13.11 -12.14
N PHE A 319 6.15 13.39 -10.83
CA PHE A 319 5.51 12.54 -9.83
C PHE A 319 4.73 13.36 -8.80
N TYR A 320 3.52 12.94 -8.49
CA TYR A 320 2.83 13.39 -7.28
C TYR A 320 3.49 12.76 -6.06
N VAL A 321 3.76 13.54 -5.00
CA VAL A 321 4.47 13.08 -3.79
C VAL A 321 3.72 13.39 -2.50
#